data_5d9e5c42a10259be3f1f2f6c7775274a
#
_entry.id   5d9e5c42a10259be3f1f2f6c7775274a
#
_cell.length_a   1.000
_cell.length_b   1.000
_cell.length_c   1.000
_cell.angle_alpha   90.00
_cell.angle_beta   90.00
_cell.angle_gamma   90.00
#
_symmetry.space_group_name_H-M   'P 1'
#
loop_
_entity.id
_entity.type
_entity.pdbx_description
1 polymer ?
#
loop_
_entity_poly.entity_id
_entity_poly.type
_entity_poly.pdbx_seq_one_letter_code
_entity_poly.pdbx_strand_id
1 'polypeptide(L)'
;VSLNCTGGKIYGIVGHNGSGKTVLFKCICGFYHCEQGEILVNGKRMGKEMNMLENAGIIIEEPGFLSKWDGYHNLEFLYTIRNKSNKKYLWSILERIGLDPHSKMPVAKYSLGMRQRLAIGQAIMEDPDILILDEPMNGLDRNGVEEMRKIFEEMRDAGKLIILASHNKEDIEILCDEVYEMENGILTTIKAAIIEKGGIR
;
A
#
# COMPACT_ATOMS: atom_id res chain seq x y z
N VAL A 1 2.53 -6.62 -20.01
CA VAL A 1 2.54 -5.45 -19.13
C VAL A 1 3.92 -4.83 -19.13
N SER A 2 3.99 -3.51 -19.30
CA SER A 2 5.22 -2.73 -19.11
C SER A 2 4.91 -1.55 -18.20
N LEU A 3 5.66 -1.42 -17.10
CA LEU A 3 5.49 -0.39 -16.09
C LEU A 3 6.88 0.07 -15.63
N ASN A 4 7.10 1.39 -15.57
CA ASN A 4 8.31 1.96 -15.03
C ASN A 4 7.95 2.94 -13.92
N CYS A 5 8.48 2.71 -12.72
CA CYS A 5 8.16 3.51 -11.54
C CYS A 5 9.43 4.06 -10.90
N THR A 6 9.31 5.27 -10.37
CA THR A 6 10.40 5.96 -9.64
C THR A 6 9.92 6.39 -8.26
N GLY A 7 10.83 6.48 -7.29
CA GLY A 7 10.53 7.02 -5.97
C GLY A 7 10.02 8.46 -6.02
N GLY A 8 9.31 8.89 -4.99
CA GLY A 8 8.70 10.21 -4.90
C GLY A 8 7.43 10.38 -5.74
N LYS A 9 6.79 9.26 -6.14
CA LYS A 9 5.54 9.26 -6.90
C LYS A 9 4.58 8.20 -6.42
N ILE A 10 3.29 8.45 -6.66
CA ILE A 10 2.18 7.52 -6.48
C ILE A 10 1.64 7.10 -7.84
N TYR A 11 1.66 5.81 -8.11
CA TYR A 11 1.15 5.20 -9.34
C TYR A 11 -0.17 4.50 -9.06
N GLY A 12 -1.21 4.90 -9.76
CA GLY A 12 -2.55 4.30 -9.67
C GLY A 12 -2.75 3.22 -10.73
N ILE A 13 -3.23 2.06 -10.32
CA ILE A 13 -3.67 1.00 -11.24
C ILE A 13 -5.19 0.87 -11.12
N VAL A 14 -5.92 1.28 -12.15
CA VAL A 14 -7.37 1.15 -12.22
C VAL A 14 -7.79 -0.02 -13.10
N GLY A 15 -9.01 -0.49 -12.97
CA GLY A 15 -9.57 -1.56 -13.78
C GLY A 15 -10.67 -2.31 -13.02
N HIS A 16 -11.52 -3.02 -13.75
CA HIS A 16 -12.59 -3.82 -13.14
C HIS A 16 -12.06 -5.01 -12.33
N ASN A 17 -12.90 -5.61 -11.51
CA ASN A 17 -12.55 -6.83 -10.75
C ASN A 17 -12.22 -7.96 -11.74
N GLY A 18 -11.12 -8.68 -11.47
CA GLY A 18 -10.62 -9.72 -12.37
C GLY A 18 -9.78 -9.22 -13.55
N SER A 19 -9.52 -7.93 -13.69
CA SER A 19 -8.68 -7.39 -14.78
C SER A 19 -7.20 -7.79 -14.68
N GLY A 20 -6.72 -8.24 -13.52
CA GLY A 20 -5.34 -8.69 -13.29
C GLY A 20 -4.51 -7.83 -12.35
N LYS A 21 -5.07 -6.77 -11.71
CA LYS A 21 -4.35 -5.88 -10.79
C LYS A 21 -3.64 -6.64 -9.66
N THR A 22 -4.38 -7.45 -8.92
CA THR A 22 -3.85 -8.26 -7.81
C THR A 22 -2.77 -9.25 -8.28
N VAL A 23 -2.93 -9.82 -9.49
CA VAL A 23 -1.92 -10.72 -10.10
C VAL A 23 -0.64 -9.94 -10.39
N LEU A 24 -0.76 -8.74 -10.98
CA LEU A 24 0.38 -7.84 -11.22
C LEU A 24 1.11 -7.53 -9.91
N PHE A 25 0.38 -7.16 -8.85
CA PHE A 25 0.98 -6.88 -7.55
C PHE A 25 1.68 -8.10 -6.95
N LYS A 26 1.07 -9.29 -7.04
CA LYS A 26 1.70 -10.55 -6.60
C LYS A 26 2.98 -10.85 -7.37
N CYS A 27 3.03 -10.54 -8.67
CA CYS A 27 4.26 -10.67 -9.46
C CYS A 27 5.34 -9.66 -9.03
N ILE A 28 4.96 -8.39 -8.82
CA ILE A 28 5.89 -7.35 -8.35
C ILE A 28 6.49 -7.71 -6.99
N CYS A 29 5.67 -8.26 -6.08
CA CYS A 29 6.11 -8.69 -4.76
C CYS A 29 6.96 -9.99 -4.76
N GLY A 30 6.99 -10.72 -5.89
CA GLY A 30 7.69 -12.01 -5.99
C GLY A 30 6.87 -13.20 -5.49
N PHE A 31 5.57 -13.03 -5.21
CA PHE A 31 4.69 -14.13 -4.82
C PHE A 31 4.34 -15.03 -6.01
N TYR A 32 4.34 -14.47 -7.22
CA TYR A 32 4.16 -15.21 -8.47
C TYR A 32 5.33 -14.96 -9.40
N HIS A 33 5.73 -16.01 -10.12
CA HIS A 33 6.74 -15.89 -11.17
C HIS A 33 6.12 -15.40 -12.47
N CYS A 34 6.84 -14.52 -13.18
CA CYS A 34 6.46 -14.13 -14.54
C CYS A 34 6.84 -15.25 -15.52
N GLU A 35 5.90 -15.68 -16.33
CA GLU A 35 6.17 -16.63 -17.42
C GLU A 35 7.02 -15.99 -18.53
N GLN A 36 6.79 -14.70 -18.80
CA GLN A 36 7.50 -13.91 -19.79
C GLN A 36 7.84 -12.52 -19.26
N GLY A 37 8.93 -11.94 -19.77
CA GLY A 37 9.40 -10.63 -19.32
C GLY A 37 10.27 -10.72 -18.07
N GLU A 38 10.45 -9.59 -17.42
CA GLU A 38 11.26 -9.47 -16.21
C GLU A 38 10.75 -8.32 -15.34
N ILE A 39 10.98 -8.45 -14.03
CA ILE A 39 10.77 -7.39 -13.06
C ILE A 39 12.13 -7.00 -12.48
N LEU A 40 12.46 -5.73 -12.58
CA LEU A 40 13.67 -5.14 -12.04
C LEU A 40 13.31 -4.20 -10.89
N VAL A 41 13.94 -4.38 -9.75
CA VAL A 41 13.81 -3.50 -8.60
C VAL A 41 15.21 -3.02 -8.22
N ASN A 42 15.46 -1.72 -8.34
CA ASN A 42 16.79 -1.14 -8.11
C ASN A 42 17.91 -1.87 -8.89
N GLY A 43 17.61 -2.25 -10.13
CA GLY A 43 18.53 -2.95 -11.02
C GLY A 43 18.67 -4.45 -10.76
N LYS A 44 18.09 -5.00 -9.69
CA LYS A 44 18.10 -6.44 -9.38
C LYS A 44 16.88 -7.13 -10.00
N ARG A 45 17.09 -8.30 -10.59
CA ARG A 45 16.04 -9.08 -11.25
C ARG A 45 15.32 -9.99 -10.26
N MET A 46 13.99 -9.86 -10.19
CA MET A 46 13.12 -10.75 -9.44
C MET A 46 13.21 -12.19 -9.99
N GLY A 47 13.27 -13.16 -9.07
CA GLY A 47 13.40 -14.59 -9.40
C GLY A 47 14.82 -15.05 -9.77
N LYS A 48 15.84 -14.14 -9.77
CA LYS A 48 17.25 -14.46 -10.01
C LYS A 48 18.17 -13.88 -8.93
N GLU A 49 18.13 -12.57 -8.73
CA GLU A 49 18.99 -11.85 -7.77
C GLU A 49 18.25 -11.52 -6.48
N MET A 50 16.92 -11.55 -6.51
CA MET A 50 16.04 -11.44 -5.36
C MET A 50 14.81 -12.33 -5.57
N ASN A 51 14.30 -12.94 -4.50
CA ASN A 51 13.11 -13.80 -4.57
C ASN A 51 11.82 -13.08 -4.18
N MET A 52 11.92 -12.05 -3.36
CA MET A 52 10.80 -11.24 -2.87
C MET A 52 11.20 -9.78 -2.84
N LEU A 53 10.22 -8.91 -2.93
CA LEU A 53 10.41 -7.47 -2.77
C LEU A 53 10.92 -7.17 -1.35
N GLU A 54 12.10 -6.57 -1.26
CA GLU A 54 12.74 -6.19 0.01
C GLU A 54 12.36 -4.74 0.38
N ASN A 55 12.40 -4.44 1.67
CA ASN A 55 12.08 -3.11 2.21
C ASN A 55 10.77 -2.53 1.65
N ALA A 56 9.71 -3.34 1.69
CA ALA A 56 8.41 -3.01 1.12
C ALA A 56 7.28 -3.19 2.13
N GLY A 57 6.34 -2.25 2.11
CA GLY A 57 5.04 -2.38 2.77
C GLY A 57 4.01 -2.90 1.78
N ILE A 58 3.32 -3.97 2.13
CA ILE A 58 2.44 -4.68 1.19
C ILE A 58 1.06 -4.86 1.83
N ILE A 59 0.03 -4.45 1.09
CA ILE A 59 -1.37 -4.80 1.34
C ILE A 59 -1.90 -5.42 0.06
N ILE A 60 -2.09 -6.74 0.06
CA ILE A 60 -2.70 -7.49 -1.03
C ILE A 60 -3.70 -8.45 -0.39
N GLU A 61 -4.98 -8.34 -0.78
CA GLU A 61 -6.07 -9.07 -0.17
C GLU A 61 -6.26 -8.71 1.32
N GLU A 62 -6.94 -9.56 2.10
CA GLU A 62 -7.16 -9.30 3.53
C GLU A 62 -5.93 -9.69 4.35
N PRO A 63 -5.41 -8.79 5.21
CA PRO A 63 -4.28 -9.12 6.06
C PRO A 63 -4.66 -10.14 7.14
N GLY A 64 -3.83 -11.16 7.29
CA GLY A 64 -4.01 -12.25 8.25
C GLY A 64 -3.57 -11.87 9.67
N PHE A 65 -4.38 -11.08 10.39
CA PHE A 65 -4.09 -10.75 11.79
C PHE A 65 -4.38 -11.91 12.75
N LEU A 66 -3.62 -11.95 13.84
CA LEU A 66 -3.87 -12.82 14.97
C LEU A 66 -5.14 -12.33 15.70
N SER A 67 -6.27 -12.94 15.41
CA SER A 67 -7.60 -12.46 15.74
C SER A 67 -7.86 -12.27 17.25
N LYS A 68 -7.18 -13.07 18.10
CA LYS A 68 -7.28 -13.00 19.57
C LYS A 68 -6.43 -11.90 20.20
N TRP A 69 -5.50 -11.29 19.43
CA TRP A 69 -4.60 -10.26 19.90
C TRP A 69 -5.16 -8.87 19.57
N ASP A 70 -4.76 -7.86 20.35
CA ASP A 70 -5.03 -6.47 20.06
C ASP A 70 -4.15 -5.94 18.90
N GLY A 71 -4.38 -4.70 18.47
CA GLY A 71 -3.63 -4.10 17.37
C GLY A 71 -2.14 -3.95 17.69
N TYR A 72 -1.80 -3.53 18.91
CA TYR A 72 -0.41 -3.38 19.33
C TYR A 72 0.38 -4.70 19.24
N HIS A 73 -0.15 -5.78 19.82
CA HIS A 73 0.54 -7.06 19.80
C HIS A 73 0.66 -7.66 18.39
N ASN A 74 -0.32 -7.40 17.51
CA ASN A 74 -0.22 -7.78 16.10
C ASN A 74 0.95 -7.07 15.41
N LEU A 75 1.07 -5.74 15.58
CA LEU A 75 2.19 -4.99 14.98
C LEU A 75 3.54 -5.40 15.63
N GLU A 76 3.60 -5.51 16.96
CA GLU A 76 4.83 -5.89 17.67
C GLU A 76 5.36 -7.24 17.21
N PHE A 77 4.48 -8.23 17.06
CA PHE A 77 4.85 -9.58 16.60
C PHE A 77 5.58 -9.55 15.26
N LEU A 78 5.04 -8.83 14.28
CA LEU A 78 5.64 -8.72 12.96
C LEU A 78 6.90 -7.84 12.97
N TYR A 79 6.83 -6.71 13.67
CA TYR A 79 7.96 -5.78 13.76
C TYR A 79 9.20 -6.44 14.38
N THR A 80 9.02 -7.29 15.39
CA THR A 80 10.13 -7.96 16.10
C THR A 80 10.78 -9.10 15.32
N ILE A 81 10.25 -9.47 14.15
CA ILE A 81 10.94 -10.43 13.24
C ILE A 81 12.27 -9.87 12.75
N ARG A 82 12.33 -8.55 12.50
CA ARG A 82 13.52 -7.87 11.97
C ARG A 82 14.10 -6.81 12.91
N ASN A 83 13.33 -6.32 13.88
CA ASN A 83 13.66 -5.19 14.72
C ASN A 83 13.62 -5.57 16.20
N LYS A 84 14.29 -4.80 17.04
CA LYS A 84 14.09 -4.88 18.50
C LYS A 84 12.73 -4.23 18.84
N SER A 85 12.01 -4.81 19.82
CA SER A 85 10.75 -4.23 20.29
C SER A 85 10.92 -2.76 20.67
N ASN A 86 10.07 -1.91 20.10
CA ASN A 86 10.02 -0.48 20.40
C ASN A 86 8.56 -0.04 20.62
N LYS A 87 8.11 -0.20 21.85
CA LYS A 87 6.72 0.05 22.24
C LYS A 87 6.26 1.48 21.92
N LYS A 88 7.09 2.47 22.21
CA LYS A 88 6.75 3.89 21.96
C LYS A 88 6.56 4.14 20.46
N TYR A 89 7.44 3.58 19.65
CA TYR A 89 7.34 3.70 18.21
C TYR A 89 6.07 3.03 17.66
N LEU A 90 5.78 1.80 18.08
CA LEU A 90 4.57 1.11 17.63
C LEU A 90 3.28 1.79 18.10
N TRP A 91 3.30 2.42 19.26
CA TRP A 91 2.20 3.28 19.71
C TRP A 91 2.01 4.47 18.79
N SER A 92 3.11 5.17 18.40
CA SER A 92 3.00 6.28 17.45
C SER A 92 2.50 5.85 16.07
N ILE A 93 2.80 4.64 15.63
CA ILE A 93 2.20 4.08 14.39
C ILE A 93 0.69 3.88 14.55
N LEU A 94 0.24 3.31 15.69
CA LEU A 94 -1.20 3.14 15.96
C LEU A 94 -1.93 4.49 15.99
N GLU A 95 -1.37 5.48 16.68
CA GLU A 95 -1.91 6.85 16.71
C GLU A 95 -1.97 7.45 15.29
N ARG A 96 -0.90 7.29 14.51
CA ARG A 96 -0.81 7.80 13.13
C ARG A 96 -1.90 7.26 12.22
N ILE A 97 -2.29 6.00 12.40
CA ILE A 97 -3.38 5.37 11.64
C ILE A 97 -4.76 5.52 12.29
N GLY A 98 -4.87 6.32 13.35
CA GLY A 98 -6.13 6.61 14.03
C GLY A 98 -6.69 5.46 14.87
N LEU A 99 -5.82 4.60 15.42
CA LEU A 99 -6.20 3.55 16.38
C LEU A 99 -5.65 3.88 17.76
N ASP A 100 -6.44 3.56 18.82
CA ASP A 100 -6.01 3.73 20.21
C ASP A 100 -4.88 2.73 20.53
N PRO A 101 -3.64 3.23 20.84
CA PRO A 101 -2.49 2.37 21.13
C PRO A 101 -2.63 1.59 22.43
N HIS A 102 -3.56 2.00 23.32
CA HIS A 102 -3.80 1.37 24.62
C HIS A 102 -4.97 0.39 24.60
N SER A 103 -5.71 0.33 23.50
CA SER A 103 -6.84 -0.58 23.35
C SER A 103 -6.41 -2.03 23.52
N LYS A 104 -7.13 -2.76 24.36
CA LYS A 104 -6.99 -4.22 24.55
C LYS A 104 -8.03 -5.01 23.77
N MET A 105 -8.78 -4.33 22.89
CA MET A 105 -9.78 -4.97 22.06
C MET A 105 -9.10 -5.94 21.08
N PRO A 106 -9.48 -7.23 21.06
CA PRO A 106 -8.93 -8.17 20.08
C PRO A 106 -9.37 -7.82 18.66
N VAL A 107 -8.48 -8.03 17.69
CA VAL A 107 -8.72 -7.69 16.28
C VAL A 107 -9.95 -8.41 15.72
N ALA A 108 -10.34 -9.56 16.28
CA ALA A 108 -11.61 -10.22 15.94
C ALA A 108 -12.84 -9.31 16.11
N LYS A 109 -12.77 -8.30 16.98
CA LYS A 109 -13.86 -7.34 17.24
C LYS A 109 -13.71 -6.01 16.49
N TYR A 110 -12.64 -5.86 15.69
CA TYR A 110 -12.42 -4.66 14.90
C TYR A 110 -13.45 -4.56 13.77
N SER A 111 -13.93 -3.34 13.52
CA SER A 111 -14.68 -3.04 12.30
C SER A 111 -13.80 -3.27 11.06
N LEU A 112 -14.40 -3.31 9.88
CA LEU A 112 -13.65 -3.38 8.62
C LEU A 112 -12.65 -2.21 8.52
N GLY A 113 -13.08 -0.99 8.79
CA GLY A 113 -12.22 0.19 8.77
C GLY A 113 -11.07 0.12 9.79
N MET A 114 -11.30 -0.39 11.02
CA MET A 114 -10.23 -0.58 11.99
C MET A 114 -9.21 -1.62 11.54
N ARG A 115 -9.64 -2.72 10.90
CA ARG A 115 -8.74 -3.72 10.33
C ARG A 115 -7.93 -3.13 9.17
N GLN A 116 -8.57 -2.31 8.34
CA GLN A 116 -7.89 -1.64 7.24
C GLN A 116 -6.84 -0.64 7.73
N ARG A 117 -7.16 0.17 8.74
CA ARG A 117 -6.19 1.05 9.41
C ARG A 117 -5.00 0.26 9.95
N LEU A 118 -5.24 -0.86 10.64
CA LEU A 118 -4.18 -1.71 11.15
C LEU A 118 -3.31 -2.30 10.03
N ALA A 119 -3.90 -2.67 8.89
CA ALA A 119 -3.17 -3.13 7.70
C ALA A 119 -2.23 -2.06 7.14
N ILE A 120 -2.72 -0.82 7.07
CA ILE A 120 -1.88 0.32 6.67
C ILE A 120 -0.75 0.53 7.68
N GLY A 121 -1.04 0.47 8.99
CA GLY A 121 -0.02 0.55 10.05
C GLY A 121 1.06 -0.53 9.90
N GLN A 122 0.66 -1.77 9.64
CA GLN A 122 1.59 -2.87 9.34
C GLN A 122 2.46 -2.57 8.12
N ALA A 123 1.88 -2.04 7.05
CA ALA A 123 2.61 -1.76 5.82
C ALA A 123 3.64 -0.63 5.99
N ILE A 124 3.37 0.37 6.85
CA ILE A 124 4.24 1.55 7.00
C ILE A 124 5.20 1.47 8.20
N MET A 125 5.00 0.54 9.15
CA MET A 125 5.72 0.52 10.42
C MET A 125 7.23 0.26 10.31
N GLU A 126 7.73 -0.27 9.21
CA GLU A 126 9.16 -0.47 8.98
C GLU A 126 9.79 0.62 8.10
N ASP A 127 9.08 1.72 7.87
CA ASP A 127 9.49 2.84 6.99
C ASP A 127 9.98 2.37 5.61
N PRO A 128 9.17 1.60 4.86
CA PRO A 128 9.59 0.99 3.62
C PRO A 128 9.86 2.03 2.52
N ASP A 129 10.73 1.68 1.56
CA ASP A 129 10.98 2.49 0.36
C ASP A 129 9.91 2.32 -0.71
N ILE A 130 9.21 1.17 -0.68
CA ILE A 130 8.19 0.80 -1.67
C ILE A 130 6.91 0.37 -0.94
N LEU A 131 5.77 0.87 -1.40
CA LEU A 131 4.44 0.45 -0.95
C LEU A 131 3.66 -0.14 -2.13
N ILE A 132 3.12 -1.35 -1.94
CA ILE A 132 2.21 -2.01 -2.88
C ILE A 132 0.87 -2.21 -2.17
N LEU A 133 -0.15 -1.48 -2.61
CA LEU A 133 -1.40 -1.34 -1.89
C LEU A 133 -2.60 -1.70 -2.77
N ASP A 134 -3.25 -2.83 -2.50
CA ASP A 134 -4.48 -3.24 -3.19
C ASP A 134 -5.68 -2.78 -2.36
N GLU A 135 -6.46 -1.83 -2.91
CA GLU A 135 -7.66 -1.24 -2.28
C GLU A 135 -7.43 -0.74 -0.83
N PRO A 136 -6.40 0.10 -0.58
CA PRO A 136 -6.02 0.46 0.79
C PRO A 136 -7.05 1.28 1.56
N MET A 137 -7.99 1.95 0.87
CA MET A 137 -9.03 2.77 1.48
C MET A 137 -10.34 2.03 1.72
N ASN A 138 -10.43 0.75 1.32
CA ASN A 138 -11.68 0.01 1.39
C ASN A 138 -12.18 -0.14 2.84
N GLY A 139 -13.47 0.17 3.05
CA GLY A 139 -14.11 0.08 4.37
C GLY A 139 -13.79 1.23 5.34
N LEU A 140 -13.04 2.23 4.91
CA LEU A 140 -12.84 3.47 5.68
C LEU A 140 -14.04 4.42 5.48
N ASP A 141 -14.33 5.18 6.52
CA ASP A 141 -15.22 6.33 6.41
C ASP A 141 -14.49 7.52 5.76
N ARG A 142 -15.23 8.58 5.44
CA ARG A 142 -14.67 9.74 4.74
C ARG A 142 -13.46 10.34 5.46
N ASN A 143 -13.54 10.49 6.79
CA ASN A 143 -12.44 11.05 7.57
C ASN A 143 -11.23 10.12 7.55
N GLY A 144 -11.45 8.81 7.65
CA GLY A 144 -10.41 7.80 7.56
C GLY A 144 -9.70 7.81 6.22
N VAL A 145 -10.44 7.98 5.12
CA VAL A 145 -9.85 8.13 3.78
C VAL A 145 -8.95 9.37 3.72
N GLU A 146 -9.41 10.52 4.21
CA GLU A 146 -8.64 11.77 4.21
C GLU A 146 -7.36 11.66 5.07
N GLU A 147 -7.42 10.97 6.22
CA GLU A 147 -6.26 10.72 7.06
C GLU A 147 -5.23 9.82 6.37
N MET A 148 -5.67 8.74 5.73
CA MET A 148 -4.77 7.82 5.03
C MET A 148 -4.16 8.45 3.77
N ARG A 149 -4.93 9.25 3.03
CA ARG A 149 -4.40 10.04 1.89
C ARG A 149 -3.22 10.92 2.33
N LYS A 150 -3.33 11.63 3.46
CA LYS A 150 -2.24 12.44 4.00
C LYS A 150 -0.99 11.61 4.32
N ILE A 151 -1.17 10.43 4.92
CA ILE A 151 -0.05 9.53 5.20
C ILE A 151 0.67 9.13 3.90
N PHE A 152 -0.07 8.79 2.85
CA PHE A 152 0.54 8.40 1.57
C PHE A 152 1.20 9.59 0.86
N GLU A 153 0.63 10.78 0.93
CA GLU A 153 1.25 12.02 0.44
C GLU A 153 2.56 12.32 1.17
N GLU A 154 2.59 12.25 2.51
CA GLU A 154 3.80 12.42 3.31
C GLU A 154 4.89 11.43 2.91
N MET A 155 4.53 10.16 2.69
CA MET A 155 5.47 9.12 2.27
C MET A 155 6.00 9.36 0.86
N ARG A 156 5.14 9.75 -0.09
CA ARG A 156 5.56 10.18 -1.44
C ARG A 156 6.54 11.33 -1.36
N ASP A 157 6.22 12.36 -0.57
CA ASP A 157 7.04 13.57 -0.43
C ASP A 157 8.38 13.27 0.27
N ALA A 158 8.43 12.21 1.10
CA ALA A 158 9.67 11.65 1.65
C ALA A 158 10.48 10.81 0.64
N GLY A 159 10.04 10.73 -0.63
CA GLY A 159 10.75 10.01 -1.70
C GLY A 159 10.36 8.55 -1.87
N LYS A 160 9.35 8.04 -1.13
CA LYS A 160 8.90 6.65 -1.25
C LYS A 160 8.19 6.42 -2.58
N LEU A 161 8.26 5.20 -3.09
CA LEU A 161 7.49 4.73 -4.24
C LEU A 161 6.20 4.10 -3.73
N ILE A 162 5.05 4.53 -4.25
CA ILE A 162 3.75 3.94 -3.92
C ILE A 162 3.08 3.48 -5.21
N ILE A 163 2.67 2.20 -5.25
CA ILE A 163 1.81 1.67 -6.31
C ILE A 163 0.54 1.21 -5.63
N LEU A 164 -0.59 1.79 -6.02
CA LEU A 164 -1.88 1.44 -5.44
C LEU A 164 -2.91 1.07 -6.52
N ALA A 165 -3.77 0.12 -6.19
CA ALA A 165 -4.99 -0.14 -6.94
C ALA A 165 -6.18 0.42 -6.17
N SER A 166 -7.09 1.11 -6.87
CA SER A 166 -8.36 1.54 -6.32
C SER A 166 -9.42 1.56 -7.43
N HIS A 167 -10.65 1.21 -7.05
CA HIS A 167 -11.83 1.39 -7.89
C HIS A 167 -12.51 2.75 -7.64
N ASN A 168 -12.08 3.49 -6.61
CA ASN A 168 -12.58 4.83 -6.31
C ASN A 168 -11.81 5.87 -7.15
N LYS A 169 -12.51 6.50 -8.08
CA LYS A 169 -11.94 7.52 -8.98
C LYS A 169 -11.38 8.71 -8.21
N GLU A 170 -12.03 9.12 -7.13
CA GLU A 170 -11.59 10.26 -6.32
C GLU A 170 -10.22 10.00 -5.66
N ASP A 171 -9.97 8.78 -5.15
CA ASP A 171 -8.67 8.41 -4.59
C ASP A 171 -7.56 8.49 -5.65
N ILE A 172 -7.87 8.01 -6.85
CA ILE A 172 -6.93 8.03 -7.98
C ILE A 172 -6.63 9.46 -8.42
N GLU A 173 -7.66 10.30 -8.56
CA GLU A 173 -7.51 11.71 -8.99
C GLU A 173 -6.71 12.54 -7.98
N ILE A 174 -6.93 12.33 -6.67
CA ILE A 174 -6.28 13.11 -5.62
C ILE A 174 -4.84 12.64 -5.39
N LEU A 175 -4.61 11.33 -5.33
CA LEU A 175 -3.32 10.79 -4.88
C LEU A 175 -2.33 10.52 -6.01
N CYS A 176 -2.80 10.07 -7.20
CA CYS A 176 -1.89 9.48 -8.16
C CYS A 176 -1.26 10.51 -9.11
N ASP A 177 0.07 10.47 -9.20
CA ASP A 177 0.84 11.26 -10.15
C ASP A 177 0.73 10.70 -11.58
N GLU A 178 0.67 9.36 -11.69
CA GLU A 178 0.48 8.64 -12.94
C GLU A 178 -0.56 7.54 -12.77
N VAL A 179 -1.38 7.31 -13.80
CA VAL A 179 -2.48 6.34 -13.76
C VAL A 179 -2.41 5.39 -14.94
N TYR A 180 -2.58 4.12 -14.66
CA TYR A 180 -2.60 3.04 -15.64
C TYR A 180 -3.91 2.26 -15.53
N GLU A 181 -4.48 1.88 -16.66
CA GLU A 181 -5.64 1.02 -16.73
C GLU A 181 -5.22 -0.43 -17.03
N MET A 182 -5.72 -1.33 -16.21
CA MET A 182 -5.57 -2.77 -16.41
C MET A 182 -6.86 -3.33 -16.96
N GLU A 183 -6.82 -3.81 -18.19
CA GLU A 183 -7.93 -4.49 -18.84
C GLU A 183 -7.47 -5.81 -19.46
N ASN A 184 -8.11 -6.92 -19.07
CA ASN A 184 -7.81 -8.26 -19.60
C ASN A 184 -6.30 -8.62 -19.59
N GLY A 185 -5.58 -8.22 -18.53
CA GLY A 185 -4.15 -8.46 -18.40
C GLY A 185 -3.26 -7.51 -19.21
N ILE A 186 -3.82 -6.52 -19.87
CA ILE A 186 -3.10 -5.48 -20.60
C ILE A 186 -3.10 -4.20 -19.78
N LEU A 187 -1.93 -3.59 -19.62
CA LEU A 187 -1.76 -2.33 -18.92
C LEU A 187 -1.55 -1.21 -19.93
N THR A 188 -2.41 -0.20 -19.89
CA THR A 188 -2.33 0.99 -20.75
C THR A 188 -2.18 2.25 -19.91
N THR A 189 -1.37 3.19 -20.33
CA THR A 189 -1.25 4.48 -19.64
C THR A 189 -2.51 5.31 -19.94
N ILE A 190 -3.23 5.67 -18.91
CA ILE A 190 -4.20 6.75 -18.98
C ILE A 190 -3.38 8.03 -18.85
N LYS A 191 -3.36 8.90 -19.88
CA LYS A 191 -2.88 10.27 -19.67
C LYS A 191 -3.72 10.84 -18.54
N ALA A 192 -3.13 11.00 -17.36
CA ALA A 192 -3.76 11.79 -16.33
C ALA A 192 -4.16 13.10 -17.00
N ALA A 193 -5.44 13.45 -16.93
CA ALA A 193 -5.82 14.80 -17.33
C ALA A 193 -4.91 15.69 -16.49
N ILE A 194 -4.05 16.45 -17.17
CA ILE A 194 -3.19 17.44 -16.55
C ILE A 194 -4.18 18.38 -15.87
N ILE A 195 -4.41 18.14 -14.57
CA ILE A 195 -5.02 19.16 -13.72
C ILE A 195 -3.89 20.18 -13.59
N GLU A 196 -3.81 21.09 -14.56
CA GLU A 196 -3.19 22.38 -14.31
C GLU A 196 -3.80 22.84 -13.00
N LYS A 197 -2.97 22.88 -11.94
CA LYS A 197 -3.29 23.62 -10.73
C LYS A 197 -3.49 25.06 -11.23
N GLY A 198 -4.71 25.33 -11.66
CA GLY A 198 -5.13 26.64 -12.15
C GLY A 198 -4.89 27.63 -11.03
N GLY A 199 -3.87 28.44 -11.23
CA GLY A 199 -3.67 29.62 -10.43
C GLY A 199 -4.93 30.47 -10.52
N ILE A 200 -5.62 30.59 -9.42
CA ILE A 200 -6.65 31.61 -9.22
C ILE A 200 -5.91 32.96 -9.27
N ARG A 201 -6.22 33.72 -10.30
CA ARG A 201 -5.97 35.17 -10.30
C ARG A 201 -7.08 35.87 -9.52
#